data_ffa3d37d4750e053ce32a9cd873485dd
#
_entry.id   ffa3d37d4750e053ce32a9cd873485dd
#
_cell.length_a   1.000
_cell.length_b   1.000
_cell.length_c   1.000
_cell.angle_alpha   90.00
_cell.angle_beta   90.00
_cell.angle_gamma   90.00
#
_symmetry.space_group_name_H-M   'P 1'
#
loop_
_entity.id
_entity.type
_entity.pdbx_description
1 polymer ?
#
loop_
_entity_poly.entity_id
_entity_poly.type
_entity_poly.pdbx_seq_one_letter_code
_entity_poly.pdbx_strand_id
1 'polypeptide(L)'
;VMQFLESFMRFQSGVEPGAAIDYKGVIVIGTVYQDVHSIGKDLAKTLLENYGYRVIDLGVQVPLDRFIDTAKQEKADAIGMSALLVQTSNHMITVSKMLLEQKFTIPLLLGGAPVNARHAGYVAMHGGDDTDMILDNIFYCGSGMDGVNIMGLLMDKKQRPSLLKDNKEKLVREYQKAKGIEAEKDKLLKSLPRRKVSFRHHESPSDGFGIHKVEFKLHKLAGNVDRKSLYSLNWKFGKKSSWIHKGVTPQQLEALEKTWIEKSEDNGWIIPKARFGLFPAQSDGDEVIVFDPKDREKELARLQFDVCIGKGRKDIFSVGQYFHTKASGQWDVIGLQISTAGDKVEAGVEEFKAQNDSESALYLQGLSDRVAEDLAEYIHQ
;
A
#
# COMPACT_ATOMS: atom_id res chain seq x y z
N VAL A 1 -25.04 -9.44 -9.78
CA VAL A 1 -25.65 -8.56 -8.77
C VAL A 1 -25.61 -7.11 -9.25
N MET A 2 -24.47 -6.57 -9.74
CA MET A 2 -24.35 -5.17 -10.19
C MET A 2 -25.29 -4.84 -11.36
N GLN A 3 -25.35 -5.66 -12.41
CA GLN A 3 -26.28 -5.47 -13.53
C GLN A 3 -27.76 -5.52 -13.08
N PHE A 4 -28.06 -6.36 -12.08
CA PHE A 4 -29.40 -6.43 -11.51
C PHE A 4 -29.72 -5.16 -10.69
N LEU A 5 -28.76 -4.67 -9.89
CA LEU A 5 -28.90 -3.42 -9.13
C LEU A 5 -29.00 -2.20 -10.04
N GLU A 6 -28.22 -2.14 -11.12
CA GLU A 6 -28.39 -1.10 -12.15
C GLU A 6 -29.78 -1.14 -12.78
N SER A 7 -30.24 -2.32 -13.18
CA SER A 7 -31.58 -2.51 -13.75
C SER A 7 -32.66 -2.15 -12.75
N PHE A 8 -32.47 -2.50 -11.47
CA PHE A 8 -33.42 -2.20 -10.41
C PHE A 8 -33.42 -0.69 -10.04
N MET A 9 -32.28 -0.05 -10.00
CA MET A 9 -32.15 1.40 -9.78
C MET A 9 -32.78 2.19 -10.95
N ARG A 10 -32.56 1.75 -12.19
CA ARG A 10 -33.24 2.31 -13.38
C ARG A 10 -34.76 2.18 -13.28
N PHE A 11 -35.25 1.02 -12.86
CA PHE A 11 -36.67 0.76 -12.67
C PHE A 11 -37.28 1.64 -11.55
N GLN A 12 -36.59 1.80 -10.41
CA GLN A 12 -37.05 2.67 -9.32
C GLN A 12 -37.04 4.16 -9.67
N SER A 13 -36.07 4.60 -10.49
CA SER A 13 -35.96 6.01 -10.90
C SER A 13 -36.88 6.38 -12.07
N GLY A 14 -37.65 5.43 -12.61
CA GLY A 14 -38.55 5.68 -13.73
C GLY A 14 -37.84 6.05 -15.04
N VAL A 15 -36.56 5.73 -15.18
CA VAL A 15 -35.75 6.05 -16.35
C VAL A 15 -35.96 5.00 -17.43
N GLU A 16 -36.43 5.41 -18.59
CA GLU A 16 -36.65 4.51 -19.74
C GLU A 16 -35.35 3.85 -20.23
N PRO A 17 -35.41 2.64 -20.78
CA PRO A 17 -34.23 1.98 -21.38
C PRO A 17 -33.64 2.86 -22.48
N GLY A 18 -32.37 3.30 -22.27
CA GLY A 18 -31.64 4.18 -23.19
C GLY A 18 -31.54 5.65 -22.79
N ALA A 19 -32.22 6.09 -21.73
CA ALA A 19 -32.03 7.44 -21.19
C ALA A 19 -30.66 7.58 -20.50
N ALA A 20 -30.05 8.76 -20.60
CA ALA A 20 -28.79 9.08 -19.93
C ALA A 20 -28.98 8.96 -18.41
N ILE A 21 -28.03 8.27 -17.75
CA ILE A 21 -28.02 8.16 -16.28
C ILE A 21 -27.65 9.54 -15.74
N ASP A 22 -28.49 10.12 -14.90
CA ASP A 22 -28.20 11.35 -14.18
C ASP A 22 -27.34 11.01 -12.96
N TYR A 23 -26.01 11.10 -13.14
CA TYR A 23 -25.07 10.86 -12.06
C TYR A 23 -25.02 12.07 -11.12
N LYS A 24 -24.89 11.82 -9.82
CA LYS A 24 -24.72 12.87 -8.80
C LYS A 24 -23.42 13.66 -8.96
N GLY A 25 -22.46 13.10 -9.67
CA GLY A 25 -21.15 13.70 -9.95
C GLY A 25 -20.22 12.68 -10.57
N VAL A 26 -19.03 13.14 -10.98
CA VAL A 26 -17.99 12.34 -11.64
C VAL A 26 -16.71 12.36 -10.80
N ILE A 27 -16.13 11.19 -10.56
CA ILE A 27 -14.85 11.06 -9.86
C ILE A 27 -13.90 10.18 -10.65
N VAL A 28 -12.66 10.64 -10.80
CA VAL A 28 -11.55 9.84 -11.34
C VAL A 28 -10.84 9.18 -10.17
N ILE A 29 -10.62 7.86 -10.22
CA ILE A 29 -9.90 7.14 -9.18
C ILE A 29 -8.74 6.32 -9.73
N GLY A 30 -7.71 6.10 -8.93
CA GLY A 30 -6.57 5.26 -9.30
C GLY A 30 -5.65 4.96 -8.12
N THR A 31 -4.83 3.92 -8.27
CA THR A 31 -3.70 3.68 -7.39
C THR A 31 -2.48 4.39 -7.94
N VAL A 32 -1.77 5.12 -7.10
CA VAL A 32 -0.64 5.98 -7.49
C VAL A 32 0.49 5.22 -8.17
N TYR A 33 1.34 5.93 -8.88
CA TYR A 33 2.49 5.38 -9.59
C TYR A 33 3.36 4.48 -8.67
N GLN A 34 3.87 3.37 -9.22
CA GLN A 34 4.64 2.34 -8.51
C GLN A 34 3.88 1.59 -7.39
N ASP A 35 2.57 1.69 -7.33
CA ASP A 35 1.75 0.94 -6.38
C ASP A 35 0.76 0.06 -7.14
N VAL A 36 0.77 -1.25 -6.87
CA VAL A 36 -0.05 -2.26 -7.55
C VAL A 36 -1.31 -2.67 -6.78
N HIS A 37 -1.51 -2.11 -5.60
CA HIS A 37 -2.57 -2.55 -4.69
C HIS A 37 -3.92 -1.93 -5.05
N SER A 38 -4.85 -2.74 -5.53
CA SER A 38 -6.15 -2.27 -6.03
C SER A 38 -7.32 -2.45 -5.06
N ILE A 39 -7.27 -3.39 -4.12
CA ILE A 39 -8.44 -3.82 -3.32
C ILE A 39 -9.15 -2.65 -2.64
N GLY A 40 -8.40 -1.75 -2.00
CA GLY A 40 -8.98 -0.59 -1.31
C GLY A 40 -9.65 0.38 -2.29
N LYS A 41 -9.02 0.60 -3.44
CA LYS A 41 -9.54 1.42 -4.54
C LYS A 41 -10.81 0.80 -5.14
N ASP A 42 -10.81 -0.50 -5.39
CA ASP A 42 -11.94 -1.21 -6.01
C ASP A 42 -13.16 -1.21 -5.08
N LEU A 43 -12.94 -1.35 -3.77
CA LEU A 43 -14.01 -1.20 -2.78
C LEU A 43 -14.59 0.22 -2.76
N ALA A 44 -13.73 1.25 -2.78
CA ALA A 44 -14.17 2.64 -2.83
C ALA A 44 -14.95 2.95 -4.12
N LYS A 45 -14.49 2.41 -5.28
CA LYS A 45 -15.19 2.47 -6.57
C LYS A 45 -16.61 1.91 -6.44
N THR A 46 -16.73 0.67 -6.00
CA THR A 46 -18.03 0.00 -5.86
C THR A 46 -18.99 0.79 -4.96
N LEU A 47 -18.49 1.34 -3.86
CA LEU A 47 -19.32 2.17 -2.98
C LEU A 47 -19.78 3.44 -3.68
N LEU A 48 -18.89 4.18 -4.32
CA LEU A 48 -19.23 5.42 -5.03
C LEU A 48 -20.24 5.16 -6.15
N GLU A 49 -20.07 4.11 -6.95
CA GLU A 49 -21.01 3.69 -8.00
C GLU A 49 -22.38 3.37 -7.41
N ASN A 50 -22.43 2.62 -6.31
CA ASN A 50 -23.70 2.28 -5.62
C ASN A 50 -24.43 3.51 -5.05
N TYR A 51 -23.70 4.57 -4.75
CA TYR A 51 -24.28 5.84 -4.29
C TYR A 51 -24.63 6.81 -5.43
N GLY A 52 -24.45 6.38 -6.68
CA GLY A 52 -24.91 7.11 -7.87
C GLY A 52 -23.86 8.07 -8.47
N TYR A 53 -22.57 7.86 -8.20
CA TYR A 53 -21.48 8.59 -8.86
C TYR A 53 -20.98 7.84 -10.10
N ARG A 54 -20.59 8.58 -11.13
CA ARG A 54 -19.83 8.03 -12.26
C ARG A 54 -18.37 7.93 -11.84
N VAL A 55 -17.83 6.73 -11.80
CA VAL A 55 -16.45 6.48 -11.43
C VAL A 55 -15.62 6.12 -12.66
N ILE A 56 -14.53 6.87 -12.89
CA ILE A 56 -13.57 6.62 -13.94
C ILE A 56 -12.34 6.01 -13.28
N ASP A 57 -12.18 4.71 -13.43
CA ASP A 57 -11.10 3.94 -12.83
C ASP A 57 -9.88 3.89 -13.76
N LEU A 58 -8.77 4.47 -13.33
CA LEU A 58 -7.50 4.48 -14.05
C LEU A 58 -6.67 3.22 -13.83
N GLY A 59 -7.11 2.32 -12.91
CA GLY A 59 -6.36 1.13 -12.55
C GLY A 59 -5.28 1.37 -11.49
N VAL A 60 -4.17 0.66 -11.62
CA VAL A 60 -3.02 0.70 -10.71
C VAL A 60 -1.79 1.28 -11.41
N GLN A 61 -0.76 1.65 -10.63
CA GLN A 61 0.49 2.24 -11.15
C GLN A 61 0.25 3.43 -12.08
N VAL A 62 -0.73 4.25 -11.77
CA VAL A 62 -1.19 5.33 -12.66
C VAL A 62 -0.16 6.44 -12.71
N PRO A 63 0.32 6.84 -13.91
CA PRO A 63 1.13 8.03 -14.08
C PRO A 63 0.45 9.28 -13.51
N LEU A 64 1.20 10.15 -12.85
CA LEU A 64 0.64 11.23 -12.04
C LEU A 64 -0.12 12.28 -12.86
N ASP A 65 0.36 12.57 -14.06
CA ASP A 65 -0.27 13.46 -15.04
C ASP A 65 -1.63 12.93 -15.51
N ARG A 66 -1.75 11.60 -15.66
CA ARG A 66 -2.99 10.97 -16.12
C ARG A 66 -4.19 11.23 -15.20
N PHE A 67 -3.98 11.36 -13.88
CA PHE A 67 -5.05 11.76 -12.97
C PHE A 67 -5.63 13.12 -13.34
N ILE A 68 -4.76 14.08 -13.61
CA ILE A 68 -5.13 15.48 -13.89
C ILE A 68 -5.75 15.58 -15.28
N ASP A 69 -5.13 14.97 -16.27
CA ASP A 69 -5.58 15.04 -17.66
C ASP A 69 -6.95 14.37 -17.84
N THR A 70 -7.14 13.18 -17.23
CA THR A 70 -8.44 12.52 -17.26
C THR A 70 -9.50 13.35 -16.52
N ALA A 71 -9.16 13.92 -15.37
CA ALA A 71 -10.10 14.74 -14.63
C ALA A 71 -10.56 15.98 -15.42
N LYS A 72 -9.65 16.62 -16.17
CA LYS A 72 -9.98 17.71 -17.08
C LYS A 72 -10.85 17.27 -18.25
N GLN A 73 -10.45 16.16 -18.91
CA GLN A 73 -11.14 15.60 -20.08
C GLN A 73 -12.59 15.21 -19.72
N GLU A 74 -12.78 14.53 -18.61
CA GLU A 74 -14.07 13.99 -18.17
C GLU A 74 -14.88 15.00 -17.33
N LYS A 75 -14.32 16.21 -17.12
CA LYS A 75 -14.93 17.26 -16.26
C LYS A 75 -15.29 16.72 -14.88
N ALA A 76 -14.36 15.97 -14.28
CA ALA A 76 -14.57 15.34 -12.99
C ALA A 76 -14.73 16.38 -11.87
N ASP A 77 -15.53 16.02 -10.87
CA ASP A 77 -15.77 16.82 -9.67
C ASP A 77 -14.75 16.58 -8.56
N ALA A 78 -14.05 15.41 -8.63
CA ALA A 78 -12.99 15.05 -7.70
C ALA A 78 -12.01 14.03 -8.30
N ILE A 79 -10.83 13.90 -7.69
CA ILE A 79 -9.83 12.85 -7.94
C ILE A 79 -9.66 12.04 -6.65
N GLY A 80 -9.81 10.72 -6.73
CA GLY A 80 -9.51 9.77 -5.65
C GLY A 80 -8.17 9.09 -5.89
N MET A 81 -7.30 9.08 -4.89
CA MET A 81 -5.98 8.47 -4.96
C MET A 81 -5.79 7.44 -3.85
N SER A 82 -5.30 6.26 -4.21
CA SER A 82 -5.01 5.18 -3.27
C SER A 82 -3.52 4.84 -3.25
N ALA A 83 -2.98 4.54 -2.07
CA ALA A 83 -1.63 4.00 -1.89
C ALA A 83 -1.60 2.97 -0.77
N LEU A 84 -0.74 1.95 -0.86
CA LEU A 84 -0.50 1.01 0.23
C LEU A 84 0.87 1.20 0.88
N LEU A 85 1.86 1.70 0.17
CA LEU A 85 3.21 1.91 0.66
C LEU A 85 3.42 3.37 1.06
N VAL A 86 4.23 3.60 2.11
CA VAL A 86 4.60 4.95 2.55
C VAL A 86 5.31 5.71 1.44
N GLN A 87 6.22 5.03 0.72
CA GLN A 87 6.99 5.64 -0.37
C GLN A 87 6.08 6.10 -1.50
N THR A 88 5.13 5.27 -1.92
CA THR A 88 4.21 5.59 -3.02
C THR A 88 3.19 6.66 -2.64
N SER A 89 2.81 6.76 -1.35
CA SER A 89 1.91 7.82 -0.89
C SER A 89 2.47 9.23 -1.08
N ASN A 90 3.80 9.39 -1.17
CA ASN A 90 4.43 10.70 -1.45
C ASN A 90 4.10 11.24 -2.85
N HIS A 91 3.71 10.38 -3.80
CA HIS A 91 3.22 10.81 -5.10
C HIS A 91 1.97 11.71 -5.01
N MET A 92 1.18 11.57 -3.94
CA MET A 92 0.01 12.45 -3.69
C MET A 92 0.44 13.91 -3.48
N ILE A 93 1.60 14.15 -2.83
CA ILE A 93 2.19 15.48 -2.66
C ILE A 93 2.59 16.05 -4.03
N THR A 94 3.18 15.22 -4.89
CA THR A 94 3.56 15.62 -6.24
C THR A 94 2.35 16.02 -7.08
N VAL A 95 1.25 15.24 -7.02
CA VAL A 95 0.01 15.59 -7.74
C VAL A 95 -0.59 16.90 -7.22
N SER A 96 -0.60 17.11 -5.89
CA SER A 96 -1.06 18.37 -5.30
C SER A 96 -0.26 19.58 -5.81
N LYS A 97 1.08 19.44 -5.92
CA LYS A 97 1.96 20.47 -6.49
C LYS A 97 1.66 20.73 -7.98
N MET A 98 1.49 19.65 -8.77
CA MET A 98 1.14 19.76 -10.19
C MET A 98 -0.20 20.49 -10.40
N LEU A 99 -1.20 20.21 -9.55
CA LEU A 99 -2.49 20.91 -9.59
C LEU A 99 -2.34 22.43 -9.34
N LEU A 100 -1.52 22.80 -8.36
CA LEU A 100 -1.23 24.20 -8.07
C LEU A 100 -0.53 24.88 -9.25
N GLU A 101 0.52 24.26 -9.81
CA GLU A 101 1.27 24.78 -10.96
C GLU A 101 0.38 24.97 -12.19
N GLN A 102 -0.55 24.04 -12.42
CA GLN A 102 -1.51 24.10 -13.53
C GLN A 102 -2.73 24.98 -13.24
N LYS A 103 -2.82 25.59 -12.04
CA LYS A 103 -3.98 26.37 -11.58
C LYS A 103 -5.31 25.63 -11.75
N PHE A 104 -5.28 24.32 -11.56
CA PHE A 104 -6.46 23.46 -11.67
C PHE A 104 -6.95 23.08 -10.28
N THR A 105 -8.07 23.70 -9.87
CA THR A 105 -8.66 23.49 -8.55
C THR A 105 -9.68 22.37 -8.62
N ILE A 106 -9.31 21.19 -8.10
CA ILE A 106 -10.17 20.02 -7.99
C ILE A 106 -9.95 19.35 -6.62
N PRO A 107 -11.02 18.85 -5.95
CA PRO A 107 -10.87 18.09 -4.71
C PRO A 107 -10.04 16.80 -4.91
N LEU A 108 -9.09 16.54 -3.99
CA LEU A 108 -8.38 15.27 -3.89
C LEU A 108 -8.87 14.50 -2.68
N LEU A 109 -9.33 13.26 -2.90
CA LEU A 109 -9.72 12.29 -1.87
C LEU A 109 -8.60 11.27 -1.73
N LEU A 110 -7.97 11.23 -0.56
CA LEU A 110 -6.78 10.43 -0.31
C LEU A 110 -7.11 9.25 0.60
N GLY A 111 -6.82 8.05 0.14
CA GLY A 111 -7.05 6.81 0.88
C GLY A 111 -5.87 5.85 0.82
N GLY A 112 -5.91 4.84 1.68
CA GLY A 112 -4.91 3.78 1.73
C GLY A 112 -4.23 3.63 3.09
N ALA A 113 -3.54 2.52 3.30
CA ALA A 113 -3.02 2.13 4.62
C ALA A 113 -2.03 3.15 5.24
N PRO A 114 -1.08 3.76 4.51
CA PRO A 114 -0.16 4.74 5.08
C PRO A 114 -0.77 6.14 5.19
N VAL A 115 -1.90 6.38 4.53
CA VAL A 115 -2.54 7.70 4.48
C VAL A 115 -3.32 7.95 5.77
N ASN A 116 -3.14 9.13 6.33
CA ASN A 116 -3.85 9.61 7.52
C ASN A 116 -4.04 11.13 7.44
N ALA A 117 -4.72 11.70 8.44
CA ALA A 117 -5.01 13.14 8.45
C ALA A 117 -3.75 14.02 8.42
N ARG A 118 -2.64 13.58 9.02
CA ARG A 118 -1.35 14.29 8.98
C ARG A 118 -0.75 14.25 7.57
N HIS A 119 -0.78 13.08 6.91
CA HIS A 119 -0.34 12.97 5.53
C HIS A 119 -1.16 13.88 4.59
N ALA A 120 -2.48 13.94 4.77
CA ALA A 120 -3.32 14.88 4.03
C ALA A 120 -2.91 16.35 4.27
N GLY A 121 -2.48 16.69 5.49
CA GLY A 121 -1.89 17.99 5.80
C GLY A 121 -0.63 18.28 4.96
N TYR A 122 0.30 17.30 4.83
CA TYR A 122 1.48 17.45 3.97
C TYR A 122 1.12 17.58 2.50
N VAL A 123 0.17 16.79 2.02
CA VAL A 123 -0.32 16.90 0.64
C VAL A 123 -0.92 18.26 0.37
N ALA A 124 -1.70 18.81 1.32
CA ALA A 124 -2.32 20.13 1.21
C ALA A 124 -1.29 21.27 1.19
N MET A 125 -0.12 21.05 1.80
CA MET A 125 1.01 22.00 1.76
C MET A 125 1.83 21.89 0.46
N HIS A 126 1.50 20.95 -0.44
CA HIS A 126 2.14 20.76 -1.76
C HIS A 126 3.68 20.84 -1.76
N GLY A 127 4.31 20.45 -0.64
CA GLY A 127 5.77 20.52 -0.44
C GLY A 127 6.31 21.86 0.03
N GLY A 128 5.43 22.84 0.32
CA GLY A 128 5.77 24.12 0.96
C GLY A 128 5.63 24.09 2.49
N ASP A 129 5.99 25.18 3.14
CA ASP A 129 5.87 25.38 4.60
C ASP A 129 4.96 26.57 4.97
N ASP A 130 4.48 27.33 3.99
CA ASP A 130 3.60 28.47 4.21
C ASP A 130 2.14 28.01 4.36
N THR A 131 1.62 28.05 5.59
CA THR A 131 0.26 27.61 5.91
C THR A 131 -0.83 28.49 5.29
N ASP A 132 -0.53 29.70 4.85
CA ASP A 132 -1.48 30.55 4.14
C ASP A 132 -1.77 30.00 2.73
N MET A 133 -0.80 29.30 2.15
CA MET A 133 -0.89 28.65 0.84
C MET A 133 -1.50 27.25 0.88
N ILE A 134 -1.99 26.79 2.02
CA ILE A 134 -2.56 25.43 2.16
C ILE A 134 -3.81 25.26 1.30
N LEU A 135 -3.87 24.16 0.57
CA LEU A 135 -5.05 23.78 -0.22
C LEU A 135 -6.16 23.26 0.70
N ASP A 136 -7.36 23.81 0.58
CA ASP A 136 -8.53 23.43 1.40
C ASP A 136 -9.30 22.22 0.86
N ASN A 137 -9.01 21.83 -0.37
CA ASN A 137 -9.69 20.79 -1.14
C ASN A 137 -9.03 19.39 -1.08
N ILE A 138 -8.15 19.14 -0.10
CA ILE A 138 -7.48 17.86 0.13
C ILE A 138 -8.17 17.13 1.28
N PHE A 139 -8.71 15.94 1.03
CA PHE A 139 -9.52 15.20 2.00
C PHE A 139 -8.90 13.84 2.32
N TYR A 140 -8.73 13.54 3.59
CA TYR A 140 -8.40 12.19 4.05
C TYR A 140 -9.66 11.34 4.16
N CYS A 141 -9.63 10.17 3.52
CA CYS A 141 -10.67 9.15 3.60
C CYS A 141 -10.12 7.91 4.32
N GLY A 142 -10.51 7.70 5.57
CA GLY A 142 -10.14 6.52 6.35
C GLY A 142 -10.90 5.25 5.90
N SER A 143 -11.96 5.43 5.14
CA SER A 143 -12.79 4.37 4.57
C SER A 143 -13.40 4.79 3.23
N GLY A 144 -13.91 3.83 2.45
CA GLY A 144 -14.66 4.12 1.22
C GLY A 144 -15.92 4.96 1.49
N MET A 145 -16.58 4.76 2.66
CA MET A 145 -17.75 5.56 3.05
C MET A 145 -17.40 7.02 3.33
N ASP A 146 -16.19 7.32 3.83
CA ASP A 146 -15.76 8.71 3.97
C ASP A 146 -15.71 9.40 2.60
N GLY A 147 -15.20 8.70 1.57
CA GLY A 147 -15.21 9.18 0.20
C GLY A 147 -16.62 9.51 -0.31
N VAL A 148 -17.57 8.62 -0.07
CA VAL A 148 -19.00 8.84 -0.43
C VAL A 148 -19.58 10.06 0.28
N ASN A 149 -19.34 10.18 1.60
CA ASN A 149 -19.85 11.30 2.40
C ASN A 149 -19.25 12.64 1.95
N ILE A 150 -17.93 12.67 1.70
CA ILE A 150 -17.24 13.88 1.23
C ILE A 150 -17.75 14.27 -0.16
N MET A 151 -17.92 13.32 -1.08
CA MET A 151 -18.51 13.59 -2.39
C MET A 151 -19.93 14.18 -2.28
N GLY A 152 -20.75 13.64 -1.37
CA GLY A 152 -22.09 14.18 -1.12
C GLY A 152 -22.06 15.65 -0.68
N LEU A 153 -21.16 16.00 0.23
CA LEU A 153 -20.98 17.38 0.71
C LEU A 153 -20.38 18.30 -0.37
N LEU A 154 -19.48 17.80 -1.21
CA LEU A 154 -18.89 18.54 -2.32
C LEU A 154 -19.91 18.87 -3.41
N MET A 155 -20.86 17.97 -3.67
CA MET A 155 -21.92 18.18 -4.65
C MET A 155 -23.03 19.11 -4.13
N ASP A 156 -23.18 19.27 -2.82
CA ASP A 156 -24.13 20.20 -2.23
C ASP A 156 -23.55 21.63 -2.22
N LYS A 157 -24.08 22.47 -3.12
CA LYS A 157 -23.65 23.87 -3.25
C LYS A 157 -23.76 24.70 -1.95
N LYS A 158 -24.67 24.32 -1.03
CA LYS A 158 -24.88 25.03 0.23
C LYS A 158 -23.87 24.57 1.29
N GLN A 159 -23.49 23.30 1.31
CA GLN A 159 -22.60 22.72 2.32
C GLN A 159 -21.11 22.81 1.93
N ARG A 160 -20.82 22.81 0.62
CA ARG A 160 -19.42 22.86 0.11
C ARG A 160 -18.56 23.98 0.71
N PRO A 161 -19.01 25.24 0.82
CA PRO A 161 -18.17 26.32 1.39
C PRO A 161 -17.79 26.08 2.86
N SER A 162 -18.72 25.58 3.67
CA SER A 162 -18.44 25.22 5.08
C SER A 162 -17.49 24.05 5.16
N LEU A 163 -17.71 23.00 4.34
CA LEU A 163 -16.83 21.84 4.26
C LEU A 163 -15.37 22.25 3.97
N LEU A 164 -15.14 23.09 2.97
CA LEU A 164 -13.79 23.54 2.60
C LEU A 164 -13.14 24.35 3.71
N LYS A 165 -13.88 25.27 4.36
CA LYS A 165 -13.38 26.05 5.49
C LYS A 165 -12.97 25.16 6.66
N ASP A 166 -13.85 24.27 7.09
CA ASP A 166 -13.61 23.36 8.22
C ASP A 166 -12.45 22.42 7.92
N ASN A 167 -12.35 21.95 6.67
CA ASN A 167 -11.26 21.11 6.20
C ASN A 167 -9.92 21.86 6.22
N LYS A 168 -9.87 23.11 5.78
CA LYS A 168 -8.66 23.95 5.85
C LYS A 168 -8.13 24.05 7.28
N GLU A 169 -8.99 24.37 8.24
CA GLU A 169 -8.62 24.46 9.66
C GLU A 169 -8.08 23.13 10.20
N LYS A 170 -8.73 22.02 9.81
CA LYS A 170 -8.27 20.67 10.15
C LYS A 170 -6.90 20.34 9.55
N LEU A 171 -6.69 20.65 8.28
CA LEU A 171 -5.42 20.39 7.59
C LEU A 171 -4.26 21.17 8.19
N VAL A 172 -4.45 22.47 8.48
CA VAL A 172 -3.44 23.32 9.16
C VAL A 172 -3.06 22.70 10.51
N ARG A 173 -4.06 22.36 11.32
CA ARG A 173 -3.83 21.74 12.64
C ARG A 173 -3.06 20.43 12.55
N GLU A 174 -3.44 19.56 11.61
CA GLU A 174 -2.78 18.24 11.45
C GLU A 174 -1.36 18.39 10.89
N TYR A 175 -1.13 19.33 9.98
CA TYR A 175 0.21 19.67 9.49
C TYR A 175 1.11 20.20 10.62
N GLN A 176 0.63 21.15 11.43
CA GLN A 176 1.38 21.70 12.56
C GLN A 176 1.73 20.63 13.60
N LYS A 177 0.80 19.71 13.89
CA LYS A 177 1.09 18.55 14.75
C LYS A 177 2.18 17.67 14.17
N ALA A 178 2.14 17.40 12.85
CA ALA A 178 3.15 16.59 12.18
C ALA A 178 4.53 17.25 12.27
N LYS A 179 4.63 18.54 11.99
CA LYS A 179 5.88 19.32 12.14
C LYS A 179 6.41 19.32 13.57
N GLY A 180 5.52 19.42 14.56
CA GLY A 180 5.92 19.31 15.97
C GLY A 180 6.51 17.93 16.32
N ILE A 181 5.94 16.85 15.78
CA ILE A 181 6.46 15.49 15.95
C ILE A 181 7.82 15.32 15.27
N GLU A 182 7.99 15.85 14.05
CA GLU A 182 9.28 15.85 13.34
C GLU A 182 10.35 16.60 14.12
N ALA A 183 10.06 17.81 14.57
CA ALA A 183 11.00 18.60 15.37
C ALA A 183 11.40 17.90 16.68
N GLU A 184 10.46 17.24 17.36
CA GLU A 184 10.75 16.41 18.53
C GLU A 184 11.62 15.22 18.17
N LYS A 185 11.32 14.51 17.07
CA LYS A 185 12.11 13.40 16.55
C LYS A 185 13.54 13.85 16.25
N ASP A 186 13.72 14.97 15.55
CA ASP A 186 15.03 15.51 15.20
C ASP A 186 15.83 15.90 16.45
N LYS A 187 15.18 16.50 17.45
CA LYS A 187 15.80 16.80 18.72
C LYS A 187 16.28 15.54 19.43
N LEU A 188 15.49 14.47 19.47
CA LEU A 188 15.85 13.20 20.06
C LEU A 188 16.99 12.52 19.30
N LEU A 189 16.96 12.52 17.96
CA LEU A 189 18.03 11.97 17.13
C LEU A 189 19.38 12.65 17.37
N LYS A 190 19.39 13.96 17.69
CA LYS A 190 20.59 14.73 18.00
C LYS A 190 21.09 14.58 19.45
N SER A 191 20.17 14.26 20.39
CA SER A 191 20.47 14.27 21.83
C SER A 191 20.69 12.89 22.44
N LEU A 192 20.12 11.83 21.87
CA LEU A 192 20.22 10.49 22.41
C LEU A 192 21.54 9.80 22.03
N PRO A 193 22.10 8.98 22.92
CA PRO A 193 23.29 8.20 22.63
C PRO A 193 22.99 7.09 21.60
N ARG A 194 23.99 6.72 20.81
CA ARG A 194 23.92 5.54 19.96
C ARG A 194 23.82 4.26 20.80
N ARG A 195 22.96 3.32 20.39
CA ARG A 195 22.83 2.00 21.01
C ARG A 195 24.17 1.27 20.99
N LYS A 196 24.56 0.70 22.11
CA LYS A 196 25.70 -0.22 22.15
C LYS A 196 25.28 -1.57 21.59
N VAL A 197 25.95 -2.03 20.55
CA VAL A 197 25.71 -3.31 19.88
C VAL A 197 26.87 -4.24 20.21
N SER A 198 26.56 -5.49 20.54
CA SER A 198 27.57 -6.56 20.65
C SER A 198 27.48 -7.41 19.39
N PHE A 199 28.62 -7.61 18.76
CA PHE A 199 28.74 -8.48 17.59
C PHE A 199 28.81 -9.95 18.02
N ARG A 200 28.16 -10.83 17.26
CA ARG A 200 28.40 -12.27 17.34
C ARG A 200 29.28 -12.65 16.16
N HIS A 201 30.20 -13.58 16.41
CA HIS A 201 30.96 -14.16 15.30
C HIS A 201 29.98 -14.96 14.42
N HIS A 202 29.90 -14.63 13.16
CA HIS A 202 29.16 -15.40 12.16
C HIS A 202 30.16 -16.20 11.33
N GLU A 203 29.95 -17.51 11.28
CA GLU A 203 30.67 -18.38 10.37
C GLU A 203 30.26 -18.05 8.92
N SER A 204 31.13 -18.43 7.99
CA SER A 204 30.74 -18.33 6.57
C SER A 204 29.46 -19.13 6.30
N PRO A 205 28.56 -18.60 5.48
CA PRO A 205 27.28 -19.25 5.23
C PRO A 205 27.48 -20.67 4.66
N SER A 206 26.74 -21.65 5.19
CA SER A 206 26.80 -23.06 4.78
C SER A 206 26.55 -23.24 3.28
N ASP A 207 25.63 -22.45 2.73
CA ASP A 207 25.24 -22.51 1.31
C ASP A 207 26.21 -21.75 0.39
N GLY A 208 27.24 -21.11 0.97
CA GLY A 208 28.20 -20.29 0.26
C GLY A 208 27.67 -18.91 -0.12
N PHE A 209 28.58 -18.05 -0.56
CA PHE A 209 28.25 -16.73 -1.08
C PHE A 209 27.71 -16.80 -2.51
N GLY A 210 26.87 -15.87 -2.88
CA GLY A 210 26.32 -15.70 -4.23
C GLY A 210 24.81 -15.83 -4.26
N ILE A 211 24.27 -16.00 -5.46
CA ILE A 211 22.81 -16.03 -5.71
C ILE A 211 22.34 -17.47 -5.83
N HIS A 212 21.32 -17.80 -5.05
CA HIS A 212 20.64 -19.12 -5.03
C HIS A 212 19.22 -18.96 -5.56
N LYS A 213 18.78 -19.95 -6.35
CA LYS A 213 17.42 -20.01 -6.89
C LYS A 213 16.64 -21.09 -6.17
N VAL A 214 15.45 -20.75 -5.75
CA VAL A 214 14.56 -21.68 -5.05
C VAL A 214 13.19 -21.68 -5.74
N GLU A 215 12.69 -22.86 -6.04
CA GLU A 215 11.36 -23.08 -6.60
C GLU A 215 10.60 -24.04 -5.69
N PHE A 216 9.37 -23.66 -5.37
CA PHE A 216 8.50 -24.46 -4.52
C PHE A 216 7.21 -24.84 -5.24
N LYS A 217 6.68 -26.00 -4.86
CA LYS A 217 5.27 -26.31 -5.14
C LYS A 217 4.41 -25.68 -4.06
N LEU A 218 3.29 -25.09 -4.44
CA LEU A 218 2.43 -24.35 -3.54
C LEU A 218 1.96 -25.19 -2.34
N HIS A 219 1.57 -26.44 -2.56
CA HIS A 219 1.13 -27.35 -1.50
C HIS A 219 2.22 -27.64 -0.45
N LYS A 220 3.51 -27.52 -0.80
CA LYS A 220 4.62 -27.67 0.17
C LYS A 220 4.74 -26.45 1.10
N LEU A 221 4.37 -25.28 0.63
CA LEU A 221 4.31 -24.07 1.45
C LEU A 221 3.08 -24.00 2.34
N ALA A 222 2.01 -24.74 2.00
CA ALA A 222 0.75 -24.72 2.75
C ALA A 222 0.90 -25.01 4.25
N GLY A 223 1.92 -25.78 4.65
CA GLY A 223 2.25 -26.04 6.06
C GLY A 223 2.79 -24.82 6.82
N ASN A 224 3.34 -23.83 6.11
CA ASN A 224 4.00 -22.66 6.67
C ASN A 224 3.15 -21.39 6.49
N VAL A 225 1.94 -21.48 5.94
CA VAL A 225 1.06 -20.32 5.71
C VAL A 225 0.60 -19.73 7.05
N ASP A 226 0.82 -18.44 7.25
CA ASP A 226 0.21 -17.71 8.37
C ASP A 226 -1.30 -17.58 8.18
N ARG A 227 -2.02 -18.64 8.59
CA ARG A 227 -3.48 -18.74 8.50
C ARG A 227 -4.21 -17.60 9.20
N LYS A 228 -3.63 -17.06 10.28
CA LYS A 228 -4.23 -15.94 10.99
C LYS A 228 -4.28 -14.70 10.10
N SER A 229 -3.20 -14.38 9.45
CA SER A 229 -3.14 -13.25 8.51
C SER A 229 -3.92 -13.53 7.24
N LEU A 230 -3.81 -14.73 6.66
CA LEU A 230 -4.58 -15.12 5.48
C LEU A 230 -6.08 -14.90 5.69
N TYR A 231 -6.65 -15.47 6.74
CA TYR A 231 -8.09 -15.42 6.96
C TYR A 231 -8.56 -14.04 7.42
N SER A 232 -7.81 -13.37 8.31
CA SER A 232 -8.27 -12.12 8.90
C SER A 232 -7.94 -10.89 8.05
N LEU A 233 -6.76 -10.82 7.47
CA LEU A 233 -6.26 -9.65 6.75
C LEU A 233 -6.48 -9.77 5.24
N ASN A 234 -6.12 -10.90 4.64
CA ASN A 234 -6.21 -11.08 3.20
C ASN A 234 -7.65 -11.43 2.77
N TRP A 235 -8.27 -12.43 3.37
CA TRP A 235 -9.63 -12.89 3.02
C TRP A 235 -10.76 -12.15 3.77
N LYS A 236 -10.42 -11.17 4.61
CA LYS A 236 -11.38 -10.26 5.27
C LYS A 236 -12.40 -10.94 6.20
N PHE A 237 -12.13 -12.13 6.70
CA PHE A 237 -12.99 -12.75 7.73
C PHE A 237 -12.89 -12.03 9.09
N GLY A 238 -11.88 -11.20 9.30
CA GLY A 238 -11.67 -10.44 10.51
C GLY A 238 -10.95 -11.24 11.62
N LYS A 239 -11.05 -10.79 12.86
CA LYS A 239 -10.40 -11.47 13.99
C LYS A 239 -11.07 -12.84 14.25
N LYS A 240 -10.33 -13.79 14.82
CA LYS A 240 -10.81 -15.15 15.16
C LYS A 240 -12.17 -15.14 15.86
N SER A 241 -12.41 -14.18 16.79
CA SER A 241 -13.70 -14.01 17.46
C SER A 241 -14.85 -13.60 16.52
N SER A 242 -14.57 -12.90 15.43
CA SER A 242 -15.60 -12.49 14.48
C SER A 242 -15.98 -13.59 13.49
N TRP A 243 -15.13 -14.62 13.28
CA TRP A 243 -15.50 -15.77 12.46
C TRP A 243 -16.69 -16.52 13.05
N ILE A 244 -16.68 -16.71 14.38
CA ILE A 244 -17.78 -17.36 15.12
C ILE A 244 -19.09 -16.57 14.94
N HIS A 245 -19.03 -15.24 15.04
CA HIS A 245 -20.21 -14.38 14.83
C HIS A 245 -20.75 -14.39 13.39
N LYS A 246 -19.88 -14.67 12.41
CA LYS A 246 -20.28 -14.85 11.00
C LYS A 246 -20.73 -16.27 10.69
N GLY A 247 -20.74 -17.18 11.66
CA GLY A 247 -21.11 -18.58 11.48
C GLY A 247 -20.09 -19.40 10.71
N VAL A 248 -18.84 -18.91 10.54
CA VAL A 248 -17.77 -19.60 9.84
C VAL A 248 -16.89 -20.33 10.86
N THR A 249 -16.70 -21.62 10.70
CA THR A 249 -15.86 -22.45 11.56
C THR A 249 -14.41 -22.48 11.05
N PRO A 250 -13.43 -22.74 11.94
CA PRO A 250 -12.03 -22.96 11.52
C PRO A 250 -11.89 -24.04 10.44
N GLN A 251 -12.64 -25.13 10.55
CA GLN A 251 -12.62 -26.25 9.61
C GLN A 251 -13.11 -25.82 8.21
N GLN A 252 -14.11 -24.92 8.14
CA GLN A 252 -14.57 -24.37 6.87
C GLN A 252 -13.51 -23.47 6.21
N LEU A 253 -12.76 -22.69 7.01
CA LEU A 253 -11.67 -21.88 6.48
C LEU A 253 -10.49 -22.72 6.00
N GLU A 254 -10.15 -23.79 6.73
CA GLU A 254 -9.12 -24.74 6.29
C GLU A 254 -9.53 -25.48 5.01
N ALA A 255 -10.80 -25.86 4.87
CA ALA A 255 -11.32 -26.45 3.65
C ALA A 255 -11.29 -25.47 2.48
N LEU A 256 -11.63 -24.20 2.73
CA LEU A 256 -11.54 -23.12 1.74
C LEU A 256 -10.08 -22.90 1.30
N GLU A 257 -9.14 -22.82 2.24
CA GLU A 257 -7.71 -22.71 1.98
C GLU A 257 -7.23 -23.85 1.08
N LYS A 258 -7.54 -25.08 1.45
CA LYS A 258 -7.17 -26.27 0.66
C LYS A 258 -7.72 -26.19 -0.76
N THR A 259 -8.99 -25.82 -0.91
CA THR A 259 -9.64 -25.65 -2.21
C THR A 259 -8.93 -24.62 -3.08
N TRP A 260 -8.53 -23.49 -2.50
CA TRP A 260 -7.85 -22.42 -3.24
C TRP A 260 -6.40 -22.76 -3.57
N ILE A 261 -5.71 -23.50 -2.73
CA ILE A 261 -4.38 -24.04 -3.02
C ILE A 261 -4.46 -24.99 -4.22
N GLU A 262 -5.36 -25.98 -4.19
CA GLU A 262 -5.58 -26.95 -5.28
C GLU A 262 -5.96 -26.25 -6.59
N LYS A 263 -6.95 -25.35 -6.58
CA LYS A 263 -7.35 -24.57 -7.76
C LYS A 263 -6.19 -23.75 -8.32
N SER A 264 -5.38 -23.13 -7.45
CA SER A 264 -4.27 -22.30 -7.88
C SER A 264 -3.13 -23.10 -8.51
N GLU A 265 -2.87 -24.31 -8.02
CA GLU A 265 -1.91 -25.24 -8.64
C GLU A 265 -2.42 -25.77 -10.00
N ASP A 266 -3.67 -26.24 -10.06
CA ASP A 266 -4.28 -26.84 -11.25
C ASP A 266 -4.35 -25.84 -12.42
N ASN A 267 -4.64 -24.57 -12.13
CA ASN A 267 -4.70 -23.53 -13.15
C ASN A 267 -3.34 -22.83 -13.37
N GLY A 268 -2.34 -23.15 -12.56
CA GLY A 268 -1.02 -22.54 -12.62
C GLY A 268 -1.04 -21.02 -12.34
N TRP A 269 -1.98 -20.55 -11.53
CA TRP A 269 -2.07 -19.12 -11.15
C TRP A 269 -0.96 -18.76 -10.18
N ILE A 270 -0.73 -19.60 -9.15
CA ILE A 270 0.30 -19.37 -8.14
C ILE A 270 1.44 -20.34 -8.35
N ILE A 271 2.60 -19.81 -8.70
CA ILE A 271 3.86 -20.54 -8.90
C ILE A 271 4.93 -19.88 -8.02
N PRO A 272 5.09 -20.31 -6.76
CA PRO A 272 6.02 -19.68 -5.84
C PRO A 272 7.47 -19.81 -6.33
N LYS A 273 8.16 -18.71 -6.44
CA LYS A 273 9.58 -18.63 -6.83
C LYS A 273 10.30 -17.64 -5.94
N ALA A 274 11.54 -17.96 -5.60
CA ALA A 274 12.39 -17.03 -4.92
C ALA A 274 13.84 -17.09 -5.42
N ARG A 275 14.53 -15.99 -5.19
CA ARG A 275 15.99 -15.94 -5.25
C ARG A 275 16.48 -15.25 -3.98
N PHE A 276 17.49 -15.82 -3.37
CA PHE A 276 18.21 -15.14 -2.31
C PHE A 276 19.69 -15.10 -2.63
N GLY A 277 20.39 -14.15 -2.06
CA GLY A 277 21.83 -14.01 -2.21
C GLY A 277 22.48 -13.71 -0.88
N LEU A 278 23.59 -14.36 -0.61
CA LEU A 278 24.44 -14.12 0.56
C LEU A 278 25.69 -13.40 0.10
N PHE A 279 25.95 -12.23 0.67
CA PHE A 279 27.02 -11.35 0.24
C PHE A 279 27.88 -10.92 1.42
N PRO A 280 29.22 -10.78 1.24
CA PRO A 280 30.06 -10.12 2.23
C PRO A 280 29.59 -8.68 2.43
N ALA A 281 29.53 -8.24 3.68
CA ALA A 281 29.08 -6.91 4.02
C ALA A 281 29.92 -6.27 5.13
N GLN A 282 30.01 -4.95 5.12
CA GLN A 282 30.55 -4.11 6.17
C GLN A 282 29.74 -2.85 6.30
N SER A 283 29.87 -2.14 7.41
CA SER A 283 29.19 -0.85 7.58
C SER A 283 30.15 0.34 7.42
N ASP A 284 29.56 1.46 7.01
CA ASP A 284 30.18 2.78 7.02
C ASP A 284 29.14 3.77 7.59
N GLY A 285 29.22 4.02 8.89
CA GLY A 285 28.20 4.78 9.60
C GLY A 285 26.82 4.09 9.62
N ASP A 286 25.86 4.68 8.94
CA ASP A 286 24.48 4.16 8.82
C ASP A 286 24.22 3.41 7.50
N GLU A 287 25.26 3.29 6.66
CA GLU A 287 25.22 2.50 5.44
C GLU A 287 25.74 1.07 5.68
N VAL A 288 25.18 0.12 4.94
CA VAL A 288 25.72 -1.21 4.78
C VAL A 288 26.24 -1.36 3.36
N ILE A 289 27.51 -1.67 3.24
CA ILE A 289 28.19 -1.86 1.95
C ILE A 289 28.13 -3.34 1.63
N VAL A 290 27.65 -3.67 0.46
CA VAL A 290 27.55 -5.02 -0.09
C VAL A 290 28.69 -5.23 -1.08
N PHE A 291 29.44 -6.31 -0.92
CA PHE A 291 30.61 -6.59 -1.73
C PHE A 291 30.41 -7.81 -2.64
N ASP A 292 31.21 -7.85 -3.72
CA ASP A 292 31.25 -9.01 -4.61
C ASP A 292 31.79 -10.24 -3.87
N PRO A 293 31.09 -11.38 -3.88
CA PRO A 293 31.57 -12.60 -3.24
C PRO A 293 32.92 -13.10 -3.72
N LYS A 294 33.28 -12.76 -4.97
CA LYS A 294 34.56 -13.18 -5.60
C LYS A 294 35.66 -12.15 -5.47
N ASP A 295 35.28 -10.90 -5.22
CA ASP A 295 36.21 -9.78 -5.11
C ASP A 295 35.74 -8.82 -4.00
N ARG A 296 36.28 -8.99 -2.79
CA ARG A 296 35.89 -8.21 -1.61
C ARG A 296 36.30 -6.74 -1.65
N GLU A 297 37.09 -6.32 -2.64
CA GLU A 297 37.43 -4.91 -2.84
C GLU A 297 36.38 -4.22 -3.74
N LYS A 298 35.58 -5.01 -4.46
CA LYS A 298 34.54 -4.51 -5.37
C LYS A 298 33.21 -4.33 -4.63
N GLU A 299 32.83 -3.08 -4.40
CA GLU A 299 31.52 -2.73 -3.88
C GLU A 299 30.45 -2.95 -4.96
N LEU A 300 29.37 -3.68 -4.62
CA LEU A 300 28.22 -3.90 -5.47
C LEU A 300 27.11 -2.90 -5.22
N ALA A 301 26.88 -2.56 -3.94
CA ALA A 301 25.83 -1.62 -3.54
C ALA A 301 26.15 -1.00 -2.17
N ARG A 302 25.55 0.16 -1.92
CA ARG A 302 25.46 0.78 -0.59
C ARG A 302 23.99 0.93 -0.24
N LEU A 303 23.61 0.40 0.92
CA LEU A 303 22.25 0.43 1.44
C LEU A 303 22.21 1.42 2.60
N GLN A 304 21.58 2.55 2.37
CA GLN A 304 21.38 3.57 3.41
C GLN A 304 20.22 3.18 4.32
N PHE A 305 20.44 3.21 5.63
CA PHE A 305 19.41 2.93 6.63
C PHE A 305 19.13 4.16 7.49
N ASP A 306 17.84 4.40 7.73
CA ASP A 306 17.41 5.46 8.63
C ASP A 306 17.85 5.19 10.08
N VAL A 307 18.16 6.27 10.79
CA VAL A 307 18.39 6.21 12.23
C VAL A 307 17.04 6.19 12.94
N CYS A 308 16.83 5.17 13.74
CA CYS A 308 15.61 4.95 14.50
C CYS A 308 15.80 5.31 15.98
N ILE A 309 14.74 5.80 16.62
CA ILE A 309 14.70 6.00 18.06
C ILE A 309 14.30 4.69 18.73
N GLY A 310 15.11 4.21 19.66
CA GLY A 310 14.87 2.97 20.38
C GLY A 310 13.64 3.01 21.28
N LYS A 311 13.12 1.84 21.61
CA LYS A 311 11.96 1.69 22.50
C LYS A 311 12.24 2.40 23.83
N GLY A 312 11.28 3.21 24.28
CA GLY A 312 11.41 4.01 25.51
C GLY A 312 12.26 5.28 25.33
N ARG A 313 12.64 5.65 24.10
CA ARG A 313 13.41 6.88 23.78
C ARG A 313 14.71 7.03 24.57
N LYS A 314 15.45 5.91 24.75
CA LYS A 314 16.68 5.88 25.53
C LYS A 314 17.95 5.93 24.68
N ASP A 315 17.85 5.50 23.45
CA ASP A 315 18.96 5.41 22.49
C ASP A 315 18.48 5.61 21.07
N ILE A 316 19.43 5.76 20.15
CA ILE A 316 19.20 5.72 18.71
C ILE A 316 20.01 4.58 18.09
N PHE A 317 19.54 4.03 16.99
CA PHE A 317 20.21 2.97 16.26
C PHE A 317 19.84 2.97 14.78
N SER A 318 20.73 2.41 13.96
CA SER A 318 20.46 2.06 12.58
C SER A 318 20.86 0.62 12.31
N VAL A 319 20.40 0.06 11.20
CA VAL A 319 20.79 -1.29 10.76
C VAL A 319 22.31 -1.40 10.56
N GLY A 320 22.94 -0.33 10.04
CA GLY A 320 24.40 -0.29 9.84
C GLY A 320 25.20 -0.61 11.10
N GLN A 321 24.68 -0.26 12.29
CA GLN A 321 25.39 -0.53 13.56
C GLN A 321 25.51 -2.03 13.91
N TYR A 322 24.75 -2.91 13.26
CA TYR A 322 24.79 -4.35 13.50
C TYR A 322 25.78 -5.07 12.58
N PHE A 323 26.49 -4.33 11.74
CA PHE A 323 27.55 -4.82 10.89
C PHE A 323 28.91 -4.29 11.36
N HIS A 324 29.98 -5.09 11.24
CA HIS A 324 31.33 -4.65 11.47
C HIS A 324 31.69 -3.52 10.52
N THR A 325 32.38 -2.52 11.03
CA THR A 325 32.80 -1.38 10.22
C THR A 325 33.94 -1.77 9.26
N LYS A 326 34.02 -1.08 8.13
CA LYS A 326 35.12 -1.24 7.18
C LYS A 326 36.49 -1.07 7.86
N ALA A 327 36.58 -0.15 8.83
CA ALA A 327 37.78 0.10 9.60
C ALA A 327 38.22 -1.06 10.53
N SER A 328 37.28 -1.94 10.91
CA SER A 328 37.57 -3.09 11.77
C SER A 328 38.32 -4.21 11.06
N GLY A 329 38.33 -4.25 9.73
CA GLY A 329 38.85 -5.34 8.92
C GLY A 329 38.08 -6.66 9.03
N GLN A 330 36.97 -6.69 9.80
CA GLN A 330 36.12 -7.87 9.95
C GLN A 330 34.94 -7.82 8.93
N TRP A 331 34.39 -8.98 8.65
CA TRP A 331 33.36 -9.16 7.66
C TRP A 331 32.09 -9.76 8.27
N ASP A 332 30.96 -9.29 7.82
CA ASP A 332 29.65 -9.85 8.07
C ASP A 332 29.04 -10.40 6.77
N VAL A 333 27.88 -11.01 6.89
CA VAL A 333 27.08 -11.51 5.77
C VAL A 333 25.76 -10.81 5.76
N ILE A 334 25.38 -10.29 4.59
CA ILE A 334 24.02 -9.80 4.35
C ILE A 334 23.28 -10.78 3.44
N GLY A 335 22.06 -11.16 3.85
CA GLY A 335 21.11 -11.88 3.01
C GLY A 335 20.15 -10.91 2.31
N LEU A 336 20.06 -11.03 1.00
CA LEU A 336 19.10 -10.29 0.18
C LEU A 336 18.20 -11.30 -0.53
N GLN A 337 16.86 -11.06 -0.54
CA GLN A 337 15.93 -12.00 -1.15
C GLN A 337 14.83 -11.29 -1.93
N ILE A 338 14.32 -11.99 -2.95
CA ILE A 338 13.13 -11.63 -3.72
C ILE A 338 12.26 -12.88 -3.80
N SER A 339 11.00 -12.74 -3.42
CA SER A 339 9.98 -13.78 -3.52
C SER A 339 8.81 -13.32 -4.38
N THR A 340 8.14 -14.26 -5.04
CA THR A 340 6.94 -13.98 -5.84
C THR A 340 6.00 -15.20 -5.81
N ALA A 341 4.71 -14.93 -5.87
CA ALA A 341 3.70 -15.95 -6.08
C ALA A 341 3.54 -16.36 -7.56
N GLY A 342 4.16 -15.62 -8.48
CA GLY A 342 4.13 -15.86 -9.92
C GLY A 342 3.50 -14.72 -10.71
N ASP A 343 3.55 -14.82 -12.02
CA ASP A 343 3.16 -13.80 -12.99
C ASP A 343 1.73 -13.97 -13.55
N LYS A 344 1.03 -15.07 -13.21
CA LYS A 344 -0.31 -15.37 -13.71
C LYS A 344 -1.45 -15.02 -12.75
N VAL A 345 -1.13 -14.59 -11.54
CA VAL A 345 -2.13 -14.26 -10.50
C VAL A 345 -3.05 -13.14 -10.99
N GLU A 346 -2.47 -12.07 -11.54
CA GLU A 346 -3.21 -10.91 -12.02
C GLU A 346 -4.23 -11.29 -13.11
N ALA A 347 -3.81 -12.13 -14.06
CA ALA A 347 -4.71 -12.63 -15.10
C ALA A 347 -5.89 -13.43 -14.53
N GLY A 348 -5.65 -14.30 -13.55
CA GLY A 348 -6.71 -15.06 -12.88
C GLY A 348 -7.66 -14.15 -12.07
N VAL A 349 -7.13 -13.14 -11.39
CA VAL A 349 -7.94 -12.16 -10.66
C VAL A 349 -8.82 -11.35 -11.62
N GLU A 350 -8.29 -10.89 -12.75
CA GLU A 350 -9.06 -10.14 -13.75
C GLU A 350 -10.12 -11.00 -14.43
N GLU A 351 -9.86 -12.29 -14.64
CA GLU A 351 -10.85 -13.24 -15.14
C GLU A 351 -12.06 -13.35 -14.21
N PHE A 352 -11.84 -13.49 -12.89
CA PHE A 352 -12.92 -13.51 -11.90
C PHE A 352 -13.66 -12.18 -11.84
N LYS A 353 -12.95 -11.05 -11.91
CA LYS A 353 -13.60 -9.72 -11.94
C LYS A 353 -14.48 -9.55 -13.18
N ALA A 354 -14.03 -10.01 -14.34
CA ALA A 354 -14.82 -9.98 -15.59
C ALA A 354 -16.13 -10.81 -15.49
N GLN A 355 -16.09 -11.89 -14.68
CA GLN A 355 -17.24 -12.72 -14.37
C GLN A 355 -18.12 -12.17 -13.23
N ASN A 356 -17.80 -10.98 -12.69
CA ASN A 356 -18.42 -10.39 -11.49
C ASN A 356 -18.28 -11.26 -10.22
N ASP A 357 -17.28 -12.13 -10.17
CA ASP A 357 -16.93 -12.96 -9.01
C ASP A 357 -15.83 -12.30 -8.18
N SER A 358 -16.22 -11.25 -7.46
CA SER A 358 -15.31 -10.50 -6.59
C SER A 358 -14.80 -11.31 -5.40
N GLU A 359 -15.55 -12.34 -5.00
CA GLU A 359 -15.18 -13.20 -3.88
C GLU A 359 -14.01 -14.11 -4.27
N SER A 360 -14.08 -14.77 -5.43
CA SER A 360 -12.99 -15.58 -5.97
C SER A 360 -11.76 -14.74 -6.28
N ALA A 361 -11.94 -13.53 -6.83
CA ALA A 361 -10.84 -12.59 -7.03
C ALA A 361 -10.12 -12.24 -5.71
N LEU A 362 -10.87 -11.99 -4.64
CA LEU A 362 -10.32 -11.70 -3.31
C LEU A 362 -9.55 -12.91 -2.74
N TYR A 363 -10.09 -14.12 -2.90
CA TYR A 363 -9.43 -15.32 -2.37
C TYR A 363 -8.13 -15.63 -3.11
N LEU A 364 -8.11 -15.52 -4.44
CA LEU A 364 -6.90 -15.73 -5.24
C LEU A 364 -5.84 -14.68 -4.92
N GLN A 365 -6.21 -13.40 -4.92
CA GLN A 365 -5.29 -12.31 -4.59
C GLN A 365 -4.75 -12.46 -3.17
N GLY A 366 -5.63 -12.69 -2.19
CA GLY A 366 -5.22 -12.80 -0.80
C GLY A 366 -4.33 -14.01 -0.52
N LEU A 367 -4.55 -15.13 -1.18
CA LEU A 367 -3.65 -16.30 -1.10
C LEU A 367 -2.30 -15.99 -1.73
N SER A 368 -2.29 -15.35 -2.88
CA SER A 368 -1.06 -14.94 -3.58
C SER A 368 -0.19 -14.02 -2.72
N ASP A 369 -0.78 -12.97 -2.14
CA ASP A 369 -0.08 -12.03 -1.26
C ASP A 369 0.54 -12.77 -0.08
N ARG A 370 -0.23 -13.66 0.55
CA ARG A 370 0.24 -14.43 1.70
C ARG A 370 1.37 -15.39 1.32
N VAL A 371 1.23 -16.09 0.21
CA VAL A 371 2.26 -17.03 -0.30
C VAL A 371 3.59 -16.31 -0.55
N ALA A 372 3.57 -15.10 -1.13
CA ALA A 372 4.78 -14.35 -1.38
C ALA A 372 5.50 -13.94 -0.08
N GLU A 373 4.74 -13.51 0.95
CA GLU A 373 5.27 -13.15 2.26
C GLU A 373 5.79 -14.39 3.02
N ASP A 374 5.03 -15.47 3.05
CA ASP A 374 5.39 -16.69 3.77
C ASP A 374 6.58 -17.41 3.13
N LEU A 375 6.74 -17.30 1.80
CA LEU A 375 7.93 -17.78 1.10
C LEU A 375 9.17 -16.98 1.50
N ALA A 376 9.05 -15.66 1.65
CA ALA A 376 10.15 -14.82 2.13
C ALA A 376 10.55 -15.19 3.56
N GLU A 377 9.58 -15.42 4.44
CA GLU A 377 9.83 -15.86 5.83
C GLU A 377 10.48 -17.25 5.87
N TYR A 378 9.99 -18.19 5.06
CA TYR A 378 10.56 -19.54 4.97
C TYR A 378 12.04 -19.55 4.53
N ILE A 379 12.42 -18.67 3.61
CA ILE A 379 13.82 -18.53 3.16
C ILE A 379 14.70 -17.88 4.24
N HIS A 380 14.11 -17.00 5.04
CA HIS A 380 14.82 -16.33 6.13
C HIS A 380 15.17 -17.29 7.29
N GLN A 381 14.35 -18.32 7.55
CA GLN A 381 14.57 -19.36 8.55
C GLN A 381 15.65 -20.35 8.12
#